data_6d5f3b90d53aa380a28633e5aa144933
#
_entry.id   6d5f3b90d53aa380a28633e5aa144933
#
_cell.length_a   1.000
_cell.length_b   1.000
_cell.length_c   1.000
_cell.angle_alpha   90.00
_cell.angle_beta   90.00
_cell.angle_gamma   90.00
#
_symmetry.space_group_name_H-M   'P 1'
#
loop_
_entity.id
_entity.type
_entity.pdbx_description
1 polymer ?
#
loop_
_entity_poly.entity_id
_entity_poly.type
_entity_poly.pdbx_seq_one_letter_code
_entity_poly.pdbx_strand_id
1 'polypeptide(L)'
;MAEIIDFAEIQAARRKARARIPERENLERALQIMRENLASVAAELVDAPREDQAELLTRIERLAAMIRYGMRMLGDPVPSPAIGRGLG
;
A
#
# COMPACT_ATOMS: atom_id res chain seq x y z
N MET A 1 29.39 -21.52 -25.41
CA MET A 1 29.74 -20.12 -25.30
C MET A 1 28.52 -19.27 -25.30
N ALA A 2 27.67 -19.46 -26.27
CA ALA A 2 26.43 -18.70 -26.28
C ALA A 2 25.62 -18.98 -25.03
N GLU A 3 25.74 -20.17 -24.52
CA GLU A 3 24.99 -20.53 -23.33
C GLU A 3 25.37 -19.68 -22.14
N ILE A 4 26.62 -19.30 -22.08
CA ILE A 4 27.08 -18.50 -20.95
C ILE A 4 26.41 -17.14 -20.96
N ILE A 5 26.32 -16.56 -22.15
CA ILE A 5 25.68 -15.27 -22.31
C ILE A 5 24.22 -15.39 -21.97
N ASP A 6 23.58 -16.43 -22.48
CA ASP A 6 22.16 -16.65 -22.21
C ASP A 6 21.91 -16.85 -20.74
N PHE A 7 22.86 -17.51 -20.07
CA PHE A 7 22.71 -17.75 -18.65
C PHE A 7 22.66 -16.44 -17.88
N ALA A 8 23.51 -15.49 -18.22
CA ALA A 8 23.53 -14.20 -17.57
C ALA A 8 22.21 -13.46 -17.80
N GLU A 9 21.70 -13.52 -19.03
CA GLU A 9 20.44 -12.87 -19.35
C GLU A 9 19.28 -13.54 -18.60
N ILE A 10 19.30 -14.85 -18.55
CA ILE A 10 18.27 -15.57 -17.85
C ILE A 10 18.29 -15.22 -16.37
N GLN A 11 19.47 -15.11 -15.78
CA GLN A 11 19.57 -14.72 -14.39
C GLN A 11 19.07 -13.33 -14.15
N ALA A 12 19.38 -12.42 -15.03
CA ALA A 12 18.91 -11.06 -14.93
C ALA A 12 17.39 -11.01 -15.03
N ALA A 13 16.83 -11.77 -15.97
CA ALA A 13 15.39 -11.83 -16.13
C ALA A 13 14.72 -12.44 -14.91
N ARG A 14 15.32 -13.48 -14.36
CA ARG A 14 14.78 -14.11 -13.16
C ARG A 14 14.83 -13.18 -11.97
N ARG A 15 15.90 -12.42 -11.88
CA ARG A 15 16.05 -11.47 -10.78
C ARG A 15 14.97 -10.40 -10.88
N LYS A 16 14.72 -9.90 -12.08
CA LYS A 16 13.67 -8.93 -12.31
C LYS A 16 12.31 -9.52 -11.96
N ALA A 17 12.06 -10.72 -12.45
CA ALA A 17 10.77 -11.37 -12.20
C ALA A 17 10.57 -11.60 -10.72
N ARG A 18 11.61 -12.02 -10.01
CA ARG A 18 11.49 -12.23 -8.58
C ARG A 18 11.23 -10.94 -7.84
N ALA A 19 11.89 -9.86 -8.25
CA ALA A 19 11.72 -8.60 -7.59
C ALA A 19 10.30 -8.08 -7.81
N ARG A 20 9.77 -8.26 -9.01
CA ARG A 20 8.45 -7.71 -9.31
C ARG A 20 7.33 -8.41 -8.56
N ILE A 21 7.31 -9.73 -8.57
CA ILE A 21 6.24 -10.46 -7.92
C ILE A 21 6.31 -10.35 -6.41
N PRO A 22 7.46 -10.61 -5.78
CA PRO A 22 7.54 -10.48 -4.33
C PRO A 22 7.29 -9.06 -3.84
N GLU A 23 7.71 -8.06 -4.61
CA GLU A 23 7.47 -6.69 -4.24
C GLU A 23 5.98 -6.39 -4.22
N ARG A 24 5.29 -6.85 -5.25
CA ARG A 24 3.85 -6.62 -5.32
C ARG A 24 3.13 -7.32 -4.19
N GLU A 25 3.51 -8.57 -3.94
CA GLU A 25 2.91 -9.34 -2.86
C GLU A 25 3.20 -8.70 -1.50
N ASN A 26 4.42 -8.22 -1.32
CA ASN A 26 4.79 -7.56 -0.07
C ASN A 26 4.01 -6.27 0.10
N LEU A 27 3.83 -5.55 -0.97
CA LEU A 27 3.07 -4.30 -0.91
C LEU A 27 1.60 -4.58 -0.61
N GLU A 28 1.04 -5.60 -1.24
CA GLU A 28 -0.35 -5.98 -0.97
C GLU A 28 -0.53 -6.40 0.48
N ARG A 29 0.44 -7.15 1.01
CA ARG A 29 0.39 -7.57 2.39
C ARG A 29 0.51 -6.38 3.33
N ALA A 30 1.41 -5.47 3.01
CA ALA A 30 1.57 -4.25 3.81
C ALA A 30 0.29 -3.43 3.81
N LEU A 31 -0.37 -3.34 2.67
CA LEU A 31 -1.63 -2.62 2.59
C LEU A 31 -2.70 -3.31 3.43
N GLN A 32 -2.72 -4.63 3.41
CA GLN A 32 -3.67 -5.37 4.22
C GLN A 32 -3.45 -5.09 5.70
N ILE A 33 -2.20 -5.11 6.13
CA ILE A 33 -1.85 -4.82 7.52
C ILE A 33 -2.24 -3.40 7.88
N MET A 34 -1.99 -2.47 6.98
CA MET A 34 -2.35 -1.08 7.23
C MET A 34 -3.86 -0.90 7.34
N ARG A 35 -4.62 -1.61 6.52
CA ARG A 35 -6.08 -1.56 6.59
C ARG A 35 -6.58 -2.12 7.91
N GLU A 36 -5.97 -3.20 8.36
CA GLU A 36 -6.34 -3.79 9.65
C GLU A 36 -5.99 -2.84 10.78
N ASN A 37 -4.85 -2.20 10.70
CA ASN A 37 -4.45 -1.22 11.69
C ASN A 37 -5.40 -0.03 11.68
N LEU A 38 -5.80 0.41 10.51
CA LEU A 38 -6.73 1.51 10.39
C LEU A 38 -8.06 1.16 11.06
N ALA A 39 -8.54 -0.04 10.83
CA ALA A 39 -9.79 -0.49 11.44
C ALA A 39 -9.65 -0.55 12.96
N SER A 40 -8.49 -1.01 13.46
CA SER A 40 -8.25 -1.06 14.89
C SER A 40 -8.22 0.31 15.52
N VAL A 41 -7.53 1.24 14.88
CA VAL A 41 -7.43 2.60 15.41
C VAL A 41 -8.79 3.29 15.36
N ALA A 42 -9.55 3.04 14.30
CA ALA A 42 -10.89 3.60 14.19
C ALA A 42 -11.79 3.08 15.31
N ALA A 43 -11.65 1.79 15.65
CA ALA A 43 -12.40 1.22 16.74
C ALA A 43 -12.00 1.83 18.08
N GLU A 44 -10.71 2.07 18.27
CA GLU A 44 -10.23 2.73 19.48
C GLU A 44 -10.81 4.12 19.61
N LEU A 45 -10.92 4.81 18.49
CA LEU A 45 -11.40 6.19 18.50
C LEU A 45 -12.81 6.29 19.07
N VAL A 46 -13.63 5.26 18.85
CA VAL A 46 -15.02 5.28 19.31
C VAL A 46 -15.08 5.41 20.82
N ASP A 47 -14.18 4.72 21.53
CA ASP A 47 -14.18 4.71 22.98
C ASP A 47 -13.06 5.57 23.60
N ALA A 48 -12.30 6.26 22.78
CA ALA A 48 -11.14 6.97 23.28
C ALA A 48 -11.53 8.20 24.09
N PRO A 49 -10.76 8.48 25.15
CA PRO A 49 -10.94 9.73 25.86
C PRO A 49 -10.67 10.90 24.92
N ARG A 50 -11.28 12.01 25.23
CA ARG A 50 -11.18 13.19 24.37
C ARG A 50 -9.74 13.61 24.13
N GLU A 51 -8.89 13.49 25.13
CA GLU A 51 -7.51 13.90 24.98
C GLU A 51 -6.72 13.02 24.03
N ASP A 52 -7.20 11.81 23.79
CA ASP A 52 -6.52 10.89 22.85
C ASP A 52 -7.08 10.94 21.44
N GLN A 53 -8.24 11.54 21.27
CA GLN A 53 -8.92 11.51 19.98
C GLN A 53 -8.12 12.21 18.88
N ALA A 54 -7.49 13.34 19.21
CA ALA A 54 -6.72 14.06 18.20
C ALA A 54 -5.55 13.25 17.70
N GLU A 55 -4.87 12.53 18.60
CA GLU A 55 -3.76 11.70 18.21
C GLU A 55 -4.22 10.51 17.35
N LEU A 56 -5.33 9.91 17.75
CA LEU A 56 -5.89 8.81 16.99
C LEU A 56 -6.32 9.24 15.60
N LEU A 57 -6.93 10.41 15.49
CA LEU A 57 -7.31 10.94 14.19
C LEU A 57 -6.09 11.19 13.31
N THR A 58 -5.02 11.72 13.88
CA THR A 58 -3.79 11.91 13.14
C THR A 58 -3.25 10.58 12.63
N ARG A 59 -3.32 9.54 13.48
CA ARG A 59 -2.87 8.22 13.09
C ARG A 59 -3.72 7.66 11.95
N ILE A 60 -5.03 7.85 12.04
CA ILE A 60 -5.94 7.42 10.99
C ILE A 60 -5.61 8.12 9.68
N GLU A 61 -5.39 9.41 9.73
CA GLU A 61 -5.05 10.17 8.53
C GLU A 61 -3.76 9.69 7.89
N ARG A 62 -2.76 9.39 8.71
CA ARG A 62 -1.50 8.87 8.19
C ARG A 62 -1.67 7.50 7.54
N LEU A 63 -2.41 6.61 8.20
CA LEU A 63 -2.65 5.30 7.64
C LEU A 63 -3.42 5.39 6.33
N ALA A 64 -4.43 6.23 6.30
CA ALA A 64 -5.21 6.41 5.08
C ALA A 64 -4.35 6.94 3.94
N ALA A 65 -3.47 7.88 4.23
CA ALA A 65 -2.58 8.42 3.21
C ALA A 65 -1.61 7.35 2.70
N MET A 66 -1.08 6.54 3.60
CA MET A 66 -0.17 5.48 3.21
C MET A 66 -0.88 4.41 2.37
N ILE A 67 -2.10 4.09 2.74
CA ILE A 67 -2.88 3.12 1.98
C ILE A 67 -3.14 3.65 0.57
N ARG A 68 -3.52 4.90 0.45
CA ARG A 68 -3.75 5.48 -0.88
C ARG A 68 -2.48 5.49 -1.72
N TYR A 69 -1.36 5.80 -1.08
CA TYR A 69 -0.10 5.80 -1.78
C TYR A 69 0.25 4.41 -2.27
N GLY A 70 0.07 3.41 -1.41
CA GLY A 70 0.33 2.02 -1.79
C GLY A 70 -0.58 1.54 -2.90
N MET A 71 -1.85 1.90 -2.86
CA MET A 71 -2.77 1.53 -3.91
C MET A 71 -2.34 2.16 -5.23
N ARG A 72 -1.87 3.37 -5.17
CA ARG A 72 -1.37 4.06 -6.35
C ARG A 72 -0.16 3.34 -6.92
N MET A 73 0.72 2.86 -6.06
CA MET A 73 1.89 2.12 -6.50
C MET A 73 1.52 0.80 -7.15
N LEU A 74 0.45 0.19 -6.70
CA LEU A 74 -0.03 -1.05 -7.30
C LEU A 74 -0.80 -0.79 -8.60
N GLY A 75 -1.11 0.46 -8.88
CA GLY A 75 -1.88 0.78 -10.06
C GLY A 75 -3.37 0.63 -9.87
N ASP A 76 -3.80 0.43 -8.64
CA ASP A 76 -5.22 0.27 -8.37
C ASP A 76 -5.91 1.63 -8.37
N PRO A 77 -7.19 1.67 -8.73
CA PRO A 77 -7.91 2.93 -8.66
C PRO A 77 -7.99 3.38 -7.20
N VAL A 78 -7.74 4.64 -7.00
CA VAL A 78 -7.76 5.20 -5.66
C VAL A 78 -9.10 5.90 -5.45
N PRO A 79 -9.83 5.53 -4.41
CA PRO A 79 -11.06 6.24 -4.11
C PRO A 79 -10.70 7.69 -3.82
N SER A 80 -11.41 8.57 -4.40
CA SER A 80 -11.07 9.97 -4.27
C SER A 80 -12.31 10.79 -4.06
N PRO A 81 -12.28 11.68 -3.11
CA PRO A 81 -13.41 12.59 -2.93
C PRO A 81 -13.59 13.48 -4.14
N ALA A 82 -12.56 13.53 -4.94
CA ALA A 82 -12.64 14.34 -6.14
C ALA A 82 -13.48 13.69 -7.20
N ILE A 83 -13.99 12.53 -6.89
CA ILE A 83 -14.89 11.90 -7.80
C ILE A 83 -15.98 12.84 -8.21
N GLY A 84 -16.46 13.58 -7.25
CA GLY A 84 -17.46 14.53 -7.60
C GLY A 84 -16.97 15.44 -8.67
N ARG A 85 -15.72 15.74 -8.63
CA ARG A 85 -15.15 16.59 -9.62
C ARG A 85 -15.03 15.92 -10.94
N GLY A 86 -14.94 14.62 -10.90
CA GLY A 86 -14.86 13.88 -12.11
C GLY A 86 -16.04 14.12 -12.97
N LEU A 87 -17.02 14.70 -12.41
CA LEU A 87 -18.10 15.06 -13.18
C LEU A 87 -17.86 16.23 -14.01
N GLY A 88 -17.07 17.06 -13.49
CA GLY A 88 -16.88 18.33 -14.17
C GLY A 88 -16.01 18.23 -15.21
#